data_30240660791623d9dec4b732b451e7a0
#
_entry.id   30240660791623d9dec4b732b451e7a0
#
_cell.length_a   1.000
_cell.length_b   1.000
_cell.length_c   1.000
_cell.angle_alpha   90.00
_cell.angle_beta   90.00
_cell.angle_gamma   90.00
#
_symmetry.space_group_name_H-M   'P 1'
#
loop_
_entity.id
_entity.type
_entity.pdbx_description
1 polymer ?
#
loop_
_entity_poly.entity_id
_entity_poly.type
_entity_poly.pdbx_seq_one_letter_code
_entity_poly.pdbx_strand_id
1 'polypeptide(L)'
;MKNAEATAKAFMAIAAAEFFLFLGFMYAEGNENFRLMCISGLILGGGTAAALAASTLCSFAKESFSERRAALRALGKHGLRVLWHDEGARCAYKGILMLTKGRYPEAEEKLMRALSISDNRQNQLFCVEWLIKLYEAQENEGQLMWALRKAAEIAPDNPDAQSRLGHAYYNEGKLSSAEYCFEQALRYDPNYGYSYYSLATIYTLRGEDERALETLKKLVTIQENHPLVYAELATWYAMHDDEKNAEEAYDKAILCGYKDPEELSKRMTALRMFNHAENATGNDLPRDYYRYIEKEETEETVKEDTDAGNV
;
A
#
# COMPACT_ATOMS: atom_id res chain seq x y z
N MET A 1 44.71 -27.01 -20.94
CA MET A 1 43.97 -28.03 -20.18
C MET A 1 44.16 -27.93 -18.66
N LYS A 2 45.38 -27.79 -18.11
CA LYS A 2 45.60 -27.69 -16.64
C LYS A 2 44.89 -26.49 -15.96
N ASN A 3 44.75 -25.35 -16.63
CA ASN A 3 44.04 -24.17 -16.06
C ASN A 3 42.52 -24.34 -16.01
N ALA A 4 41.91 -25.06 -16.95
CA ALA A 4 40.47 -25.32 -16.96
C ALA A 4 40.06 -26.29 -15.83
N GLU A 5 40.95 -27.26 -15.51
CA GLU A 5 40.73 -28.21 -14.41
C GLU A 5 40.87 -27.54 -13.03
N ALA A 6 41.81 -26.61 -12.90
CA ALA A 6 42.00 -25.83 -11.67
C ALA A 6 40.81 -24.88 -11.43
N THR A 7 40.31 -24.22 -12.47
CA THR A 7 39.12 -23.37 -12.39
C THR A 7 37.86 -24.17 -12.08
N ALA A 8 37.69 -25.37 -12.68
CA ALA A 8 36.54 -26.23 -12.37
C ALA A 8 36.58 -26.74 -10.91
N LYS A 9 37.76 -27.08 -10.39
CA LYS A 9 37.95 -27.48 -8.98
C LYS A 9 37.68 -26.32 -8.02
N ALA A 10 38.13 -25.11 -8.36
CA ALA A 10 37.83 -23.91 -7.57
C ALA A 10 36.31 -23.59 -7.55
N PHE A 11 35.65 -23.72 -8.70
CA PHE A 11 34.18 -23.51 -8.81
C PHE A 11 33.42 -24.57 -7.99
N MET A 12 33.82 -25.82 -8.03
CA MET A 12 33.22 -26.89 -7.21
C MET A 12 33.47 -26.68 -5.71
N ALA A 13 34.63 -26.19 -5.31
CA ALA A 13 34.91 -25.87 -3.92
C ALA A 13 34.08 -24.71 -3.38
N ILE A 14 33.89 -23.67 -4.19
CA ILE A 14 32.99 -22.52 -3.83
C ILE A 14 31.53 -22.98 -3.73
N ALA A 15 31.04 -23.75 -4.70
CA ALA A 15 29.67 -24.28 -4.67
C ALA A 15 29.46 -25.23 -3.48
N ALA A 16 30.47 -26.05 -3.11
CA ALA A 16 30.40 -26.88 -1.92
C ALA A 16 30.41 -26.06 -0.63
N ALA A 17 31.18 -24.99 -0.54
CA ALA A 17 31.21 -24.09 0.62
C ALA A 17 29.87 -23.33 0.79
N GLU A 18 29.32 -22.85 -0.30
CA GLU A 18 27.98 -22.22 -0.30
C GLU A 18 26.90 -23.23 0.09
N PHE A 19 26.98 -24.46 -0.37
CA PHE A 19 26.08 -25.55 0.00
C PHE A 19 26.16 -25.88 1.50
N PHE A 20 27.37 -25.97 2.06
CA PHE A 20 27.56 -26.23 3.50
C PHE A 20 27.13 -25.04 4.37
N LEU A 21 27.33 -23.81 3.93
CA LEU A 21 26.81 -22.62 4.59
C LEU A 21 25.26 -22.58 4.58
N PHE A 22 24.68 -22.99 3.45
CA PHE A 22 23.22 -23.14 3.33
C PHE A 22 22.66 -24.24 4.24
N LEU A 23 23.32 -25.40 4.30
CA LEU A 23 22.96 -26.50 5.20
C LEU A 23 23.09 -26.09 6.67
N GLY A 24 24.19 -25.41 7.04
CA GLY A 24 24.39 -24.89 8.38
C GLY A 24 23.32 -23.87 8.79
N PHE A 25 22.91 -23.01 7.86
CA PHE A 25 21.84 -22.04 8.06
C PHE A 25 20.47 -22.71 8.23
N MET A 26 20.13 -23.68 7.40
CA MET A 26 18.88 -24.46 7.49
C MET A 26 18.80 -25.28 8.79
N TYR A 27 19.94 -25.77 9.27
CA TYR A 27 20.04 -26.49 10.54
C TYR A 27 19.84 -25.55 11.74
N ALA A 28 20.36 -24.33 11.66
CA ALA A 28 20.23 -23.32 12.71
C ALA A 28 18.78 -22.77 12.84
N GLU A 29 17.97 -22.80 11.78
CA GLU A 29 16.56 -22.40 11.80
C GLU A 29 15.61 -23.46 12.38
N GLY A 30 16.10 -24.64 12.80
CA GLY A 30 15.30 -25.67 13.49
C GLY A 30 14.21 -26.32 12.63
N ASN A 31 14.37 -26.37 11.32
CA ASN A 31 13.38 -26.90 10.38
C ASN A 31 13.29 -28.43 10.46
N GLU A 32 12.30 -28.97 11.23
CA GLU A 32 12.10 -30.40 11.42
C GLU A 32 11.83 -31.17 10.11
N ASN A 33 11.18 -30.53 9.13
CA ASN A 33 10.92 -31.16 7.83
C ASN A 33 12.21 -31.41 7.04
N PHE A 34 13.25 -30.59 7.24
CA PHE A 34 14.56 -30.79 6.63
C PHE A 34 15.30 -31.97 7.25
N ARG A 35 15.21 -32.16 8.59
CA ARG A 35 15.76 -33.33 9.27
C ARG A 35 15.15 -34.63 8.77
N LEU A 36 13.81 -34.67 8.65
CA LEU A 36 13.08 -35.83 8.12
C LEU A 36 13.46 -36.14 6.67
N MET A 37 13.67 -35.13 5.82
CA MET A 37 14.08 -35.30 4.43
C MET A 37 15.54 -35.84 4.30
N CYS A 38 16.45 -35.37 5.13
CA CYS A 38 17.83 -35.89 5.15
C CYS A 38 17.87 -37.34 5.62
N ILE A 39 17.06 -37.70 6.63
CA ILE A 39 16.98 -39.06 7.15
C ILE A 39 16.32 -39.99 6.12
N SER A 40 15.26 -39.57 5.43
CA SER A 40 14.59 -40.35 4.38
C SER A 40 15.49 -40.57 3.15
N GLY A 41 16.30 -39.58 2.78
CA GLY A 41 17.27 -39.66 1.67
C GLY A 41 18.43 -40.63 1.96
N LEU A 42 18.80 -40.75 3.23
CA LEU A 42 19.82 -41.73 3.67
C LEU A 42 19.31 -43.16 3.72
N ILE A 43 18.01 -43.38 3.96
CA ILE A 43 17.38 -44.69 4.09
C ILE A 43 17.02 -45.30 2.72
N LEU A 44 16.75 -44.50 1.69
CA LEU A 44 16.28 -44.96 0.37
C LEU A 44 17.40 -45.13 -0.70
N GLY A 45 18.64 -45.21 -0.33
CA GLY A 45 19.83 -45.57 -1.13
C GLY A 45 19.61 -45.78 -2.64
N GLY A 46 19.47 -44.72 -3.42
CA GLY A 46 19.39 -44.81 -4.86
C GLY A 46 19.36 -43.46 -5.57
N GLY A 47 20.02 -43.32 -6.73
CA GLY A 47 20.21 -42.05 -7.46
C GLY A 47 18.94 -41.27 -7.81
N THR A 48 17.76 -41.92 -7.85
CA THR A 48 16.44 -41.28 -8.07
C THR A 48 15.92 -40.49 -6.87
N ALA A 49 16.18 -40.98 -5.64
CA ALA A 49 15.83 -40.30 -4.43
C ALA A 49 16.67 -39.02 -4.20
N ALA A 50 17.96 -39.09 -4.55
CA ALA A 50 18.85 -37.93 -4.50
C ALA A 50 18.44 -36.83 -5.52
N ALA A 51 18.00 -37.23 -6.72
CA ALA A 51 17.51 -36.30 -7.75
C ALA A 51 16.18 -35.63 -7.37
N LEU A 52 15.26 -36.40 -6.77
CA LEU A 52 13.99 -35.87 -6.25
C LEU A 52 14.22 -34.94 -5.06
N ALA A 53 15.09 -35.31 -4.11
CA ALA A 53 15.49 -34.48 -2.99
C ALA A 53 16.20 -33.19 -3.44
N ALA A 54 17.07 -33.27 -4.44
CA ALA A 54 17.70 -32.09 -5.03
C ALA A 54 16.69 -31.17 -5.74
N SER A 55 15.71 -31.75 -6.47
CA SER A 55 14.67 -30.99 -7.15
C SER A 55 13.74 -30.27 -6.16
N THR A 56 13.30 -30.96 -5.10
CA THR A 56 12.47 -30.34 -4.04
C THR A 56 13.24 -29.31 -3.22
N LEU A 57 14.54 -29.55 -2.94
CA LEU A 57 15.44 -28.58 -2.32
C LEU A 57 15.65 -27.35 -3.20
N CYS A 58 15.83 -27.53 -4.50
CA CYS A 58 15.95 -26.42 -5.46
C CYS A 58 14.66 -25.58 -5.55
N SER A 59 13.48 -26.22 -5.58
CA SER A 59 12.20 -25.50 -5.60
C SER A 59 11.95 -24.75 -4.29
N PHE A 60 12.19 -25.39 -3.14
CA PHE A 60 12.09 -24.76 -1.83
C PHE A 60 13.11 -23.62 -1.64
N ALA A 61 14.36 -23.82 -2.10
CA ALA A 61 15.36 -22.76 -2.09
C ALA A 61 15.00 -21.60 -3.01
N LYS A 62 14.37 -21.86 -4.15
CA LYS A 62 13.93 -20.85 -5.11
C LYS A 62 12.78 -19.99 -4.53
N GLU A 63 11.79 -20.59 -3.85
CA GLU A 63 10.71 -19.87 -3.16
C GLU A 63 11.28 -19.04 -1.99
N SER A 64 12.04 -19.66 -1.09
CA SER A 64 12.68 -18.93 0.02
C SER A 64 13.60 -17.81 -0.45
N PHE A 65 14.26 -17.97 -1.60
CA PHE A 65 15.13 -16.96 -2.17
C PHE A 65 14.34 -15.80 -2.82
N SER A 66 13.18 -16.07 -3.42
CA SER A 66 12.30 -15.02 -3.96
C SER A 66 11.73 -14.13 -2.86
N GLU A 67 11.25 -14.73 -1.77
CA GLU A 67 10.74 -14.01 -0.59
C GLU A 67 11.82 -13.15 0.08
N ARG A 68 13.03 -13.70 0.25
CA ARG A 68 14.17 -12.95 0.78
C ARG A 68 14.59 -11.80 -0.13
N ARG A 69 14.52 -11.98 -1.46
CA ARG A 69 14.74 -10.89 -2.42
C ARG A 69 13.68 -9.81 -2.30
N ALA A 70 12.41 -10.17 -2.12
CA ALA A 70 11.33 -9.21 -1.93
C ALA A 70 11.54 -8.39 -0.63
N ALA A 71 11.83 -9.06 0.48
CA ALA A 71 12.14 -8.41 1.75
C ALA A 71 13.39 -7.51 1.68
N LEU A 72 14.44 -7.93 0.95
CA LEU A 72 15.63 -7.12 0.73
C LEU A 72 15.38 -5.92 -0.20
N ARG A 73 14.53 -6.07 -1.24
CA ARG A 73 14.12 -4.95 -2.08
C ARG A 73 13.34 -3.91 -1.30
N ALA A 74 12.47 -4.35 -0.39
CA ALA A 74 11.71 -3.50 0.49
C ALA A 74 12.59 -2.62 1.39
N LEU A 75 13.77 -3.13 1.82
CA LEU A 75 14.76 -2.36 2.59
C LEU A 75 15.59 -1.37 1.74
N GLY A 76 15.45 -1.41 0.40
CA GLY A 76 16.14 -0.51 -0.51
C GLY A 76 17.65 -0.77 -0.67
N LYS A 77 18.33 0.13 -1.43
CA LYS A 77 19.76 -0.03 -1.80
C LYS A 77 20.73 -0.07 -0.60
N HIS A 78 20.33 0.45 0.55
CA HIS A 78 21.15 0.48 1.78
C HIS A 78 20.92 -0.74 2.69
N GLY A 79 19.90 -1.57 2.43
CA GLY A 79 19.43 -2.61 3.33
C GLY A 79 20.49 -3.64 3.74
N LEU A 80 21.31 -4.12 2.80
CA LEU A 80 22.30 -5.14 3.10
C LEU A 80 23.42 -4.63 4.03
N ARG A 81 23.84 -3.37 3.87
CA ARG A 81 24.94 -2.81 4.68
C ARG A 81 24.49 -2.49 6.10
N VAL A 82 23.23 -2.05 6.25
CA VAL A 82 22.59 -1.71 7.53
C VAL A 82 22.27 -2.98 8.33
N LEU A 83 21.82 -4.06 7.68
CA LEU A 83 21.52 -5.36 8.32
C LEU A 83 22.67 -5.95 9.15
N TRP A 84 23.92 -5.64 8.82
CA TRP A 84 25.08 -6.20 9.53
C TRP A 84 25.40 -5.49 10.85
N HIS A 85 25.06 -4.22 10.96
CA HIS A 85 25.47 -3.36 12.09
C HIS A 85 24.30 -2.87 12.94
N ASP A 86 23.06 -2.93 12.44
CA ASP A 86 21.87 -2.40 13.11
C ASP A 86 20.90 -3.51 13.53
N GLU A 87 20.69 -3.68 14.83
CA GLU A 87 19.74 -4.68 15.37
C GLU A 87 18.30 -4.34 14.97
N GLY A 88 17.92 -3.07 14.94
CA GLY A 88 16.60 -2.61 14.51
C GLY A 88 16.32 -3.02 13.06
N ALA A 89 17.27 -2.77 12.15
CA ALA A 89 17.15 -3.17 10.76
C ALA A 89 17.05 -4.69 10.58
N ARG A 90 17.79 -5.48 11.37
CA ARG A 90 17.67 -6.96 11.36
C ARG A 90 16.30 -7.42 11.82
N CYS A 91 15.74 -6.78 12.86
CA CYS A 91 14.39 -7.09 13.35
C CYS A 91 13.34 -6.70 12.30
N ALA A 92 13.44 -5.52 11.68
CA ALA A 92 12.56 -5.08 10.61
C ALA A 92 12.57 -6.03 9.42
N TYR A 93 13.76 -6.43 8.95
CA TYR A 93 13.90 -7.43 7.88
C TYR A 93 13.21 -8.76 8.21
N LYS A 94 13.41 -9.28 9.44
CA LYS A 94 12.73 -10.50 9.87
C LYS A 94 11.21 -10.32 9.92
N GLY A 95 10.73 -9.18 10.40
CA GLY A 95 9.31 -8.86 10.41
C GLY A 95 8.69 -8.85 9.01
N ILE A 96 9.35 -8.18 8.05
CA ILE A 96 8.93 -8.15 6.64
C ILE A 96 8.92 -9.58 6.05
N LEU A 97 9.93 -10.38 6.32
CA LEU A 97 10.00 -11.77 5.86
C LEU A 97 8.86 -12.63 6.46
N MET A 98 8.46 -12.40 7.71
CA MET A 98 7.32 -13.10 8.32
C MET A 98 6.00 -12.63 7.71
N LEU A 99 5.88 -11.32 7.41
CA LEU A 99 4.72 -10.76 6.72
C LEU A 99 4.52 -11.40 5.35
N THR A 100 5.56 -11.51 4.53
CA THR A 100 5.47 -12.17 3.20
C THR A 100 5.09 -13.64 3.27
N LYS A 101 5.28 -14.29 4.43
CA LYS A 101 4.87 -15.68 4.70
C LYS A 101 3.48 -15.80 5.31
N GLY A 102 2.77 -14.69 5.51
CA GLY A 102 1.47 -14.67 6.19
C GLY A 102 1.53 -14.95 7.71
N ARG A 103 2.73 -14.88 8.31
CA ARG A 103 2.94 -15.09 9.75
C ARG A 103 2.79 -13.78 10.51
N TYR A 104 1.56 -13.25 10.52
CA TYR A 104 1.25 -11.90 11.03
C TYR A 104 1.66 -11.66 12.49
N PRO A 105 1.37 -12.54 13.47
CA PRO A 105 1.73 -12.26 14.86
C PRO A 105 3.25 -12.15 15.08
N GLU A 106 4.01 -12.95 14.39
CA GLU A 106 5.47 -12.93 14.48
C GLU A 106 6.06 -11.72 13.73
N ALA A 107 5.44 -11.33 12.60
CA ALA A 107 5.80 -10.13 11.88
C ALA A 107 5.61 -8.89 12.76
N GLU A 108 4.47 -8.79 13.43
CA GLU A 108 4.15 -7.71 14.38
C GLU A 108 5.17 -7.63 15.52
N GLU A 109 5.45 -8.75 16.19
CA GLU A 109 6.46 -8.79 17.28
C GLU A 109 7.82 -8.25 16.80
N LYS A 110 8.27 -8.66 15.62
CA LYS A 110 9.57 -8.24 15.09
C LYS A 110 9.60 -6.80 14.65
N LEU A 111 8.51 -6.30 14.02
CA LEU A 111 8.38 -4.89 13.62
C LEU A 111 8.24 -3.96 14.83
N MET A 112 7.46 -4.33 15.83
CA MET A 112 7.35 -3.58 17.09
C MET A 112 8.68 -3.52 17.85
N ARG A 113 9.41 -4.64 17.89
CA ARG A 113 10.77 -4.64 18.45
C ARG A 113 11.71 -3.75 17.65
N ALA A 114 11.66 -3.80 16.32
CA ALA A 114 12.46 -2.92 15.46
C ALA A 114 12.15 -1.44 15.74
N LEU A 115 10.87 -1.10 15.86
CA LEU A 115 10.42 0.26 16.19
C LEU A 115 10.95 0.72 17.54
N SER A 116 10.92 -0.14 18.57
CA SER A 116 11.39 0.21 19.92
C SER A 116 12.89 0.40 20.05
N ILE A 117 13.68 -0.25 19.19
CA ILE A 117 15.16 -0.15 19.21
C ILE A 117 15.65 0.99 18.32
N SER A 118 14.86 1.43 17.35
CA SER A 118 15.27 2.42 16.36
C SER A 118 15.28 3.83 16.95
N ASP A 119 16.45 4.45 17.02
CA ASP A 119 16.61 5.85 17.48
C ASP A 119 16.45 6.88 16.36
N ASN A 120 16.49 6.43 15.11
CA ASN A 120 16.41 7.30 13.93
C ASN A 120 14.96 7.39 13.45
N ARG A 121 14.47 8.64 13.27
CA ARG A 121 13.13 8.96 12.74
C ARG A 121 12.80 8.20 11.45
N GLN A 122 13.73 8.12 10.50
CA GLN A 122 13.53 7.41 9.24
C GLN A 122 13.31 5.91 9.44
N ASN A 123 14.09 5.27 10.34
CA ASN A 123 13.94 3.85 10.65
C ASN A 123 12.64 3.57 11.42
N GLN A 124 12.24 4.47 12.32
CA GLN A 124 10.95 4.38 13.01
C GLN A 124 9.79 4.49 12.04
N LEU A 125 9.79 5.48 11.14
CA LEU A 125 8.76 5.64 10.11
C LEU A 125 8.68 4.39 9.22
N PHE A 126 9.82 3.89 8.76
CA PHE A 126 9.89 2.65 7.99
C PHE A 126 9.23 1.47 8.71
N CYS A 127 9.51 1.28 10.01
CA CYS A 127 8.88 0.20 10.79
C CYS A 127 7.36 0.38 10.88
N VAL A 128 6.91 1.62 11.10
CA VAL A 128 5.47 1.94 11.20
C VAL A 128 4.76 1.74 9.86
N GLU A 129 5.37 2.10 8.73
CA GLU A 129 4.82 1.83 7.39
C GLU A 129 4.60 0.33 7.14
N TRP A 130 5.50 -0.53 7.62
CA TRP A 130 5.30 -1.98 7.53
C TRP A 130 4.26 -2.51 8.51
N LEU A 131 4.11 -1.89 9.67
CA LEU A 131 3.00 -2.19 10.59
C LEU A 131 1.65 -1.78 9.98
N ILE A 132 1.57 -0.64 9.29
CA ILE A 132 0.37 -0.23 8.56
C ILE A 132 -0.01 -1.31 7.53
N LYS A 133 0.92 -1.73 6.66
CA LYS A 133 0.67 -2.80 5.68
C LYS A 133 0.26 -4.13 6.32
N LEU A 134 0.81 -4.44 7.48
CA LEU A 134 0.43 -5.63 8.24
C LEU A 134 -1.01 -5.54 8.74
N TYR A 135 -1.42 -4.41 9.31
CA TYR A 135 -2.75 -4.21 9.85
C TYR A 135 -3.80 -4.04 8.74
N GLU A 136 -3.44 -3.45 7.59
CA GLU A 136 -4.26 -3.46 6.38
C GLU A 136 -4.52 -4.89 5.90
N ALA A 137 -3.48 -5.74 5.81
CA ALA A 137 -3.61 -7.14 5.42
C ALA A 137 -4.40 -8.01 6.43
N GLN A 138 -4.53 -7.58 7.67
CA GLN A 138 -5.35 -8.23 8.72
C GLN A 138 -6.76 -7.64 8.84
N GLU A 139 -7.05 -6.57 8.09
CA GLU A 139 -8.30 -5.79 8.23
C GLU A 139 -8.53 -5.33 9.68
N ASN A 140 -7.44 -5.06 10.42
CA ASN A 140 -7.50 -4.67 11.83
C ASN A 140 -7.52 -3.15 11.96
N GLU A 141 -8.71 -2.56 11.87
CA GLU A 141 -8.92 -1.10 11.87
C GLU A 141 -8.36 -0.41 13.14
N GLY A 142 -8.49 -1.03 14.31
CA GLY A 142 -8.02 -0.43 15.56
C GLY A 142 -6.50 -0.29 15.62
N GLN A 143 -5.77 -1.31 15.20
CA GLN A 143 -4.31 -1.30 15.16
C GLN A 143 -3.81 -0.45 13.97
N LEU A 144 -4.53 -0.45 12.85
CA LEU A 144 -4.25 0.41 11.71
C LEU A 144 -4.32 1.89 12.11
N MET A 145 -5.40 2.30 12.80
CA MET A 145 -5.54 3.66 13.31
C MET A 145 -4.39 4.06 14.24
N TRP A 146 -3.98 3.15 15.14
CA TRP A 146 -2.82 3.38 16.01
C TRP A 146 -1.54 3.61 15.18
N ALA A 147 -1.29 2.77 14.18
CA ALA A 147 -0.09 2.88 13.35
C ALA A 147 -0.08 4.16 12.49
N LEU A 148 -1.23 4.57 11.94
CA LEU A 148 -1.36 5.82 11.18
C LEU A 148 -1.11 7.05 12.07
N ARG A 149 -1.66 7.07 13.29
CA ARG A 149 -1.36 8.13 14.26
C ARG A 149 0.13 8.17 14.60
N LYS A 150 0.73 7.00 14.78
CA LYS A 150 2.17 6.90 15.06
C LYS A 150 3.03 7.39 13.91
N ALA A 151 2.65 7.11 12.65
CA ALA A 151 3.33 7.64 11.47
C ALA A 151 3.27 9.18 11.43
N ALA A 152 2.09 9.76 11.66
CA ALA A 152 1.90 11.21 11.69
C ALA A 152 2.61 11.88 12.87
N GLU A 153 2.75 11.21 14.02
CA GLU A 153 3.53 11.67 15.18
C GLU A 153 5.04 11.70 14.87
N ILE A 154 5.55 10.62 14.27
CA ILE A 154 6.96 10.51 13.89
C ILE A 154 7.30 11.50 12.77
N ALA A 155 6.43 11.65 11.79
CA ALA A 155 6.63 12.49 10.61
C ALA A 155 5.50 13.51 10.41
N PRO A 156 5.36 14.51 11.31
CA PRO A 156 4.30 15.50 11.22
C PRO A 156 4.39 16.37 9.98
N ASP A 157 5.57 16.50 9.40
CA ASP A 157 5.89 17.22 8.17
C ASP A 157 5.77 16.36 6.89
N ASN A 158 5.30 15.12 7.00
CA ASN A 158 5.06 14.26 5.86
C ASN A 158 3.58 14.37 5.43
N PRO A 159 3.27 14.96 4.25
CA PRO A 159 1.90 15.14 3.80
C PRO A 159 1.17 13.81 3.58
N ASP A 160 1.86 12.76 3.13
CA ASP A 160 1.27 11.43 2.97
C ASP A 160 0.82 10.83 4.31
N ALA A 161 1.66 10.90 5.34
CA ALA A 161 1.29 10.39 6.66
C ALA A 161 0.08 11.13 7.27
N GLN A 162 0.02 12.45 7.11
CA GLN A 162 -1.13 13.26 7.54
C GLN A 162 -2.39 12.90 6.74
N SER A 163 -2.27 12.77 5.42
CA SER A 163 -3.38 12.48 4.55
C SER A 163 -3.97 11.08 4.83
N ARG A 164 -3.14 10.06 4.99
CA ARG A 164 -3.60 8.70 5.36
C ARG A 164 -4.31 8.66 6.71
N LEU A 165 -3.80 9.42 7.71
CA LEU A 165 -4.49 9.57 8.98
C LEU A 165 -5.84 10.30 8.81
N GLY A 166 -5.89 11.34 7.95
CA GLY A 166 -7.10 12.04 7.59
C GLY A 166 -8.17 11.12 7.01
N HIS A 167 -7.76 10.23 6.09
CA HIS A 167 -8.63 9.21 5.52
C HIS A 167 -9.19 8.25 6.57
N ALA A 168 -8.35 7.78 7.48
CA ALA A 168 -8.82 6.89 8.55
C ALA A 168 -9.85 7.58 9.45
N TYR A 169 -9.67 8.88 9.76
CA TYR A 169 -10.69 9.66 10.48
C TYR A 169 -11.95 9.89 9.66
N TYR A 170 -11.83 10.11 8.35
CA TYR A 170 -12.97 10.24 7.45
C TYR A 170 -13.83 8.96 7.47
N ASN A 171 -13.21 7.79 7.34
CA ASN A 171 -13.87 6.48 7.39
C ASN A 171 -14.56 6.21 8.75
N GLU A 172 -14.00 6.73 9.85
CA GLU A 172 -14.65 6.71 11.17
C GLU A 172 -15.80 7.74 11.31
N GLY A 173 -16.07 8.56 10.28
CA GLY A 173 -17.06 9.65 10.32
C GLY A 173 -16.59 10.86 11.14
N LYS A 174 -15.34 10.95 11.53
CA LYS A 174 -14.74 12.05 12.30
C LYS A 174 -14.28 13.17 11.38
N LEU A 175 -15.24 13.81 10.67
CA LEU A 175 -14.95 14.76 9.60
C LEU A 175 -14.08 15.95 10.03
N SER A 176 -14.23 16.46 11.26
CA SER A 176 -13.40 17.59 11.73
C SER A 176 -11.96 17.19 11.98
N SER A 177 -11.70 15.95 12.45
CA SER A 177 -10.35 15.43 12.60
C SER A 177 -9.69 15.13 11.25
N ALA A 178 -10.49 14.62 10.29
CA ALA A 178 -10.04 14.39 8.92
C ALA A 178 -9.66 15.72 8.24
N GLU A 179 -10.52 16.72 8.30
CA GLU A 179 -10.25 18.08 7.79
C GLU A 179 -8.92 18.62 8.33
N TYR A 180 -8.72 18.57 9.65
CA TYR A 180 -7.47 19.02 10.27
C TYR A 180 -6.24 18.31 9.70
N CYS A 181 -6.31 16.99 9.54
CA CYS A 181 -5.19 16.21 8.98
C CYS A 181 -4.90 16.60 7.52
N PHE A 182 -5.93 16.76 6.68
CA PHE A 182 -5.75 17.19 5.30
C PHE A 182 -5.20 18.61 5.19
N GLU A 183 -5.64 19.54 6.06
CA GLU A 183 -5.07 20.88 6.14
C GLU A 183 -3.60 20.86 6.58
N GLN A 184 -3.22 19.97 7.53
CA GLN A 184 -1.81 19.79 7.89
C GLN A 184 -1.00 19.27 6.70
N ALA A 185 -1.51 18.31 5.93
CA ALA A 185 -0.85 17.83 4.72
C ALA A 185 -0.58 18.98 3.73
N LEU A 186 -1.58 19.84 3.49
CA LEU A 186 -1.47 20.99 2.58
C LEU A 186 -0.57 22.12 3.12
N ARG A 187 -0.39 22.22 4.44
CA ARG A 187 0.56 23.16 5.04
C ARG A 187 2.00 22.80 4.67
N TYR A 188 2.32 21.51 4.59
CA TYR A 188 3.66 21.02 4.25
C TYR A 188 3.87 20.83 2.77
N ASP A 189 2.85 20.43 2.04
CA ASP A 189 2.84 20.38 0.58
C ASP A 189 1.58 21.02 0.00
N PRO A 190 1.64 22.32 -0.38
CA PRO A 190 0.51 23.02 -0.97
C PRO A 190 0.02 22.44 -2.31
N ASN A 191 0.79 21.54 -2.94
CA ASN A 191 0.42 20.88 -4.20
C ASN A 191 -0.06 19.45 -4.01
N TYR A 192 -0.29 19.00 -2.77
CA TYR A 192 -0.74 17.65 -2.48
C TYR A 192 -2.22 17.48 -2.87
N GLY A 193 -2.48 17.16 -4.14
CA GLY A 193 -3.81 17.13 -4.76
C GLY A 193 -4.83 16.25 -4.03
N TYR A 194 -4.39 15.12 -3.50
CA TYR A 194 -5.25 14.19 -2.77
C TYR A 194 -5.94 14.82 -1.53
N SER A 195 -5.24 15.68 -0.80
CA SER A 195 -5.85 16.39 0.33
C SER A 195 -6.90 17.41 -0.10
N TYR A 196 -6.72 18.09 -1.25
CA TYR A 196 -7.76 18.97 -1.79
C TYR A 196 -9.01 18.19 -2.18
N TYR A 197 -8.85 17.04 -2.86
CA TYR A 197 -9.96 16.17 -3.19
C TYR A 197 -10.75 15.76 -1.95
N SER A 198 -10.07 15.27 -0.92
CA SER A 198 -10.69 14.82 0.34
C SER A 198 -11.38 15.98 1.10
N LEU A 199 -10.78 17.18 1.08
CA LEU A 199 -11.41 18.37 1.68
C LEU A 199 -12.66 18.78 0.92
N ALA A 200 -12.64 18.77 -0.42
CA ALA A 200 -13.82 19.07 -1.22
C ALA A 200 -14.97 18.12 -0.90
N THR A 201 -14.68 16.82 -0.78
CA THR A 201 -15.67 15.81 -0.35
C THR A 201 -16.23 16.11 1.04
N ILE A 202 -15.39 16.46 2.02
CA ILE A 202 -15.84 16.81 3.38
C ILE A 202 -16.75 18.05 3.34
N TYR A 203 -16.37 19.08 2.59
CA TYR A 203 -17.17 20.32 2.49
C TYR A 203 -18.50 20.07 1.81
N THR A 204 -18.54 19.25 0.77
CA THR A 204 -19.80 18.83 0.13
C THR A 204 -20.69 18.06 1.12
N LEU A 205 -20.14 17.13 1.89
CA LEU A 205 -20.89 16.38 2.92
C LEU A 205 -21.48 17.26 4.03
N ARG A 206 -20.87 18.42 4.27
CA ARG A 206 -21.35 19.39 5.26
C ARG A 206 -22.29 20.43 4.68
N GLY A 207 -22.51 20.45 3.36
CA GLY A 207 -23.25 21.51 2.66
C GLY A 207 -22.50 22.85 2.63
N GLU A 208 -21.15 22.83 2.75
CA GLU A 208 -20.29 24.01 2.67
C GLU A 208 -19.90 24.26 1.19
N ASP A 209 -20.92 24.52 0.35
CA ASP A 209 -20.82 24.48 -1.11
C ASP A 209 -19.79 25.45 -1.70
N GLU A 210 -19.69 26.66 -1.15
CA GLU A 210 -18.70 27.65 -1.61
C GLU A 210 -17.25 27.15 -1.36
N ARG A 211 -17.00 26.54 -0.20
CA ARG A 211 -15.67 25.98 0.14
C ARG A 211 -15.35 24.77 -0.71
N ALA A 212 -16.33 23.90 -0.96
CA ALA A 212 -16.18 22.74 -1.83
C ALA A 212 -15.76 23.18 -3.24
N LEU A 213 -16.48 24.12 -3.85
CA LEU A 213 -16.19 24.64 -5.18
C LEU A 213 -14.82 25.34 -5.25
N GLU A 214 -14.48 26.17 -4.27
CA GLU A 214 -13.16 26.82 -4.21
C GLU A 214 -12.04 25.78 -4.15
N THR A 215 -12.23 24.73 -3.36
CA THR A 215 -11.26 23.64 -3.19
C THR A 215 -11.09 22.84 -4.47
N LEU A 216 -12.19 22.49 -5.16
CA LEU A 216 -12.14 21.81 -6.47
C LEU A 216 -11.45 22.67 -7.53
N LYS A 217 -11.71 23.98 -7.58
CA LYS A 217 -11.03 24.90 -8.50
C LYS A 217 -9.53 24.97 -8.24
N LYS A 218 -9.10 24.97 -6.98
CA LYS A 218 -7.68 24.88 -6.64
C LYS A 218 -7.08 23.55 -7.11
N LEU A 219 -7.80 22.45 -6.93
CA LEU A 219 -7.33 21.14 -7.38
C LEU A 219 -7.15 21.11 -8.91
N VAL A 220 -8.06 21.71 -9.68
CA VAL A 220 -7.91 21.88 -11.14
C VAL A 220 -6.63 22.62 -11.50
N THR A 221 -6.23 23.67 -10.77
CA THR A 221 -4.99 24.41 -11.05
C THR A 221 -3.72 23.61 -10.76
N ILE A 222 -3.80 22.63 -9.85
CA ILE A 222 -2.67 21.76 -9.48
C ILE A 222 -2.59 20.56 -10.43
N GLN A 223 -3.74 20.04 -10.84
CA GLN A 223 -3.88 18.83 -11.66
C GLN A 223 -4.68 19.16 -12.95
N GLU A 224 -4.13 20.05 -13.80
CA GLU A 224 -4.80 20.59 -14.97
C GLU A 224 -5.34 19.56 -15.96
N ASN A 225 -4.71 18.37 -16.06
CA ASN A 225 -5.10 17.33 -17.01
C ASN A 225 -5.59 16.04 -16.32
N HIS A 226 -6.00 16.12 -15.07
CA HIS A 226 -6.45 14.91 -14.35
C HIS A 226 -7.94 14.68 -14.56
N PRO A 227 -8.35 13.56 -15.20
CA PRO A 227 -9.74 13.32 -15.58
C PRO A 227 -10.71 13.28 -14.40
N LEU A 228 -10.32 12.70 -13.27
CA LEU A 228 -11.16 12.59 -12.07
C LEU A 228 -11.49 13.97 -11.47
N VAL A 229 -10.55 14.92 -11.52
CA VAL A 229 -10.80 16.27 -10.98
C VAL A 229 -11.92 16.99 -11.73
N TYR A 230 -11.91 16.85 -13.07
CA TYR A 230 -12.99 17.41 -13.88
C TYR A 230 -14.30 16.64 -13.74
N ALA A 231 -14.25 15.32 -13.54
CA ALA A 231 -15.43 14.52 -13.25
C ALA A 231 -16.10 14.95 -11.93
N GLU A 232 -15.31 15.18 -10.87
CA GLU A 232 -15.84 15.71 -9.60
C GLU A 232 -16.42 17.12 -9.77
N LEU A 233 -15.76 17.99 -10.52
CA LEU A 233 -16.27 19.32 -10.80
C LEU A 233 -17.58 19.27 -11.62
N ALA A 234 -17.68 18.37 -12.61
CA ALA A 234 -18.89 18.16 -13.38
C ALA A 234 -20.06 17.67 -12.51
N THR A 235 -19.80 16.73 -11.60
CA THR A 235 -20.82 16.24 -10.64
C THR A 235 -21.24 17.32 -9.65
N TRP A 236 -20.29 18.13 -9.18
CA TRP A 236 -20.59 19.24 -8.28
C TRP A 236 -21.51 20.27 -8.97
N TYR A 237 -21.19 20.69 -10.20
CA TYR A 237 -22.05 21.62 -10.96
C TYR A 237 -23.42 21.00 -11.29
N ALA A 238 -23.46 19.71 -11.62
CA ALA A 238 -24.71 19.00 -11.86
C ALA A 238 -25.63 18.96 -10.61
N MET A 239 -25.03 18.80 -9.44
CA MET A 239 -25.75 18.83 -8.16
C MET A 239 -26.33 20.23 -7.83
N HIS A 240 -25.70 21.27 -8.35
CA HIS A 240 -26.13 22.67 -8.11
C HIS A 240 -26.91 23.30 -9.31
N ASP A 241 -27.43 22.48 -10.22
CA ASP A 241 -28.23 22.91 -11.40
C ASP A 241 -27.48 23.89 -12.34
N ASP A 242 -26.15 23.93 -12.27
CA ASP A 242 -25.30 24.70 -13.19
C ASP A 242 -24.94 23.85 -14.41
N GLU A 243 -25.96 23.67 -15.29
CA GLU A 243 -25.87 22.77 -16.44
C GLU A 243 -24.72 23.11 -17.37
N LYS A 244 -24.50 24.39 -17.63
CA LYS A 244 -23.48 24.88 -18.53
C LYS A 244 -22.07 24.49 -18.04
N ASN A 245 -21.75 24.79 -16.79
CA ASN A 245 -20.45 24.48 -16.23
C ASN A 245 -20.27 22.96 -16.01
N ALA A 246 -21.38 22.23 -15.74
CA ALA A 246 -21.38 20.79 -15.62
C ALA A 246 -20.98 20.11 -16.96
N GLU A 247 -21.56 20.55 -18.08
CA GLU A 247 -21.20 20.05 -19.42
C GLU A 247 -19.76 20.42 -19.82
N GLU A 248 -19.33 21.65 -19.55
CA GLU A 248 -17.95 22.06 -19.81
C GLU A 248 -16.93 21.22 -19.04
N ALA A 249 -17.23 20.90 -17.78
CA ALA A 249 -16.37 20.07 -16.94
C ALA A 249 -16.42 18.60 -17.39
N TYR A 250 -17.58 18.09 -17.75
CA TYR A 250 -17.77 16.75 -18.32
C TYR A 250 -16.93 16.55 -19.59
N ASP A 251 -17.02 17.48 -20.54
CA ASP A 251 -16.26 17.44 -21.79
C ASP A 251 -14.74 17.44 -21.50
N LYS A 252 -14.30 18.24 -20.54
CA LYS A 252 -12.91 18.27 -20.11
C LYS A 252 -12.47 16.94 -19.47
N ALA A 253 -13.32 16.31 -18.64
CA ALA A 253 -13.02 15.01 -18.06
C ALA A 253 -12.78 13.97 -19.16
N ILE A 254 -13.62 13.95 -20.19
CA ILE A 254 -13.50 13.03 -21.33
C ILE A 254 -12.24 13.35 -22.15
N LEU A 255 -11.98 14.61 -22.44
CA LEU A 255 -10.76 15.03 -23.17
C LEU A 255 -9.48 14.64 -22.42
N CYS A 256 -9.51 14.66 -21.08
CA CYS A 256 -8.41 14.20 -20.22
C CYS A 256 -8.32 12.68 -20.10
N GLY A 257 -9.26 11.92 -20.65
CA GLY A 257 -9.23 10.47 -20.69
C GLY A 257 -10.00 9.78 -19.54
N TYR A 258 -11.10 10.35 -19.11
CA TYR A 258 -11.99 9.68 -18.15
C TYR A 258 -12.49 8.35 -18.73
N LYS A 259 -12.37 7.26 -17.97
CA LYS A 259 -12.55 5.89 -18.48
C LYS A 259 -14.00 5.53 -18.82
N ASP A 260 -14.96 6.02 -18.04
CA ASP A 260 -16.38 5.66 -18.21
C ASP A 260 -17.28 6.90 -18.32
N PRO A 261 -17.37 7.51 -19.52
CA PRO A 261 -18.23 8.65 -19.77
C PRO A 261 -19.72 8.39 -19.49
N GLU A 262 -20.19 7.16 -19.72
CA GLU A 262 -21.60 6.82 -19.52
C GLU A 262 -21.95 6.80 -18.03
N GLU A 263 -21.07 6.25 -17.20
CA GLU A 263 -21.25 6.24 -15.75
C GLU A 263 -21.24 7.66 -15.17
N LEU A 264 -20.30 8.50 -15.62
CA LEU A 264 -20.26 9.91 -15.21
C LEU A 264 -21.57 10.63 -15.57
N SER A 265 -22.08 10.43 -16.79
CA SER A 265 -23.36 11.02 -17.24
C SER A 265 -24.54 10.54 -16.41
N LYS A 266 -24.60 9.24 -16.08
CA LYS A 266 -25.64 8.67 -15.19
C LYS A 266 -25.54 9.28 -13.78
N ARG A 267 -24.34 9.39 -13.22
CA ARG A 267 -24.08 10.00 -11.92
C ARG A 267 -24.55 11.45 -11.86
N MET A 268 -24.21 12.26 -12.86
CA MET A 268 -24.67 13.64 -12.98
C MET A 268 -26.21 13.74 -13.06
N THR A 269 -26.83 12.85 -13.85
CA THR A 269 -28.30 12.83 -13.99
C THR A 269 -29.00 12.43 -12.69
N ALA A 270 -28.47 11.43 -12.00
CA ALA A 270 -28.99 10.98 -10.69
C ALA A 270 -28.91 12.10 -9.65
N LEU A 271 -27.80 12.86 -9.62
CA LEU A 271 -27.62 13.98 -8.70
C LEU A 271 -28.59 15.14 -8.97
N ARG A 272 -28.82 15.47 -10.25
CA ARG A 272 -29.85 16.46 -10.63
C ARG A 272 -31.24 16.04 -10.17
N MET A 273 -31.61 14.78 -10.46
CA MET A 273 -32.92 14.26 -10.05
C MET A 273 -33.10 14.29 -8.53
N PHE A 274 -32.00 13.97 -7.81
CA PHE A 274 -32.00 14.00 -6.35
C PHE A 274 -32.18 15.41 -5.82
N ASN A 275 -31.43 16.41 -6.32
CA ASN A 275 -31.55 17.82 -5.91
C ASN A 275 -32.98 18.36 -6.17
N HIS A 276 -33.55 18.03 -7.32
CA HIS A 276 -34.96 18.39 -7.60
C HIS A 276 -35.95 17.73 -6.63
N ALA A 277 -35.74 16.48 -6.24
CA ALA A 277 -36.60 15.78 -5.28
C ALA A 277 -36.45 16.33 -3.86
N GLU A 278 -35.25 16.72 -3.45
CA GLU A 278 -34.94 17.30 -2.15
C GLU A 278 -35.56 18.71 -2.01
N ASN A 279 -35.39 19.53 -3.01
CA ASN A 279 -36.06 20.86 -3.07
C ASN A 279 -37.61 20.76 -3.01
N ALA A 280 -38.16 19.61 -3.46
CA ALA A 280 -39.58 19.32 -3.38
C ALA A 280 -40.03 18.74 -2.03
N THR A 281 -39.16 18.06 -1.28
CA THR A 281 -39.53 17.30 -0.07
C THR A 281 -38.86 17.78 1.23
N GLY A 282 -37.76 18.54 1.15
CA GLY A 282 -37.05 19.10 2.31
C GLY A 282 -36.27 18.06 3.15
N ASN A 283 -35.89 16.93 2.57
CA ASN A 283 -35.10 15.87 3.24
C ASN A 283 -33.63 15.92 2.85
N ASP A 284 -32.74 15.71 3.83
CA ASP A 284 -31.28 15.70 3.66
C ASP A 284 -30.74 14.50 2.81
N LEU A 285 -29.65 14.74 2.08
CA LEU A 285 -28.89 13.74 1.28
C LEU A 285 -28.59 12.43 2.05
N PRO A 286 -28.78 11.24 1.47
CA PRO A 286 -28.36 10.01 2.10
C PRO A 286 -26.84 10.02 2.25
N ARG A 287 -26.35 9.97 3.49
CA ARG A 287 -24.92 9.91 3.83
C ARG A 287 -24.18 8.71 3.19
N ASP A 288 -24.95 7.75 2.69
CA ASP A 288 -24.42 6.52 2.06
C ASP A 288 -24.04 6.69 0.58
N TYR A 289 -24.43 7.80 -0.08
CA TYR A 289 -24.15 8.03 -1.49
C TYR A 289 -22.63 8.15 -1.77
N TYR A 290 -21.90 8.92 -0.96
CA TYR A 290 -20.44 9.06 -1.09
C TYR A 290 -19.68 7.80 -0.69
N ARG A 291 -20.23 7.03 0.25
CA ARG A 291 -19.67 5.72 0.64
C ARG A 291 -19.78 4.67 -0.50
N TYR A 292 -20.75 4.82 -1.38
CA TYR A 292 -20.91 3.95 -2.55
C TYR A 292 -19.84 4.24 -3.60
N ILE A 293 -19.53 5.50 -3.87
CA ILE A 293 -18.48 5.92 -4.83
C ILE A 293 -17.09 5.44 -4.38
N GLU A 294 -16.76 5.61 -3.09
CA GLU A 294 -15.45 5.18 -2.55
C GLU A 294 -15.22 3.66 -2.65
N LYS A 295 -16.27 2.84 -2.55
CA LYS A 295 -16.13 1.39 -2.72
C LYS A 295 -15.79 1.00 -4.15
N GLU A 296 -16.34 1.65 -5.15
CA GLU A 296 -16.03 1.35 -6.56
C GLU A 296 -14.62 1.79 -6.93
N GLU A 297 -14.15 2.96 -6.49
CA GLU A 297 -12.77 3.45 -6.75
C GLU A 297 -11.70 2.58 -6.07
N THR A 298 -11.95 2.06 -4.86
CA THR A 298 -11.01 1.16 -4.18
C THR A 298 -10.95 -0.23 -4.81
N GLU A 299 -12.05 -0.73 -5.36
CA GLU A 299 -12.07 -2.01 -6.08
C GLU A 299 -11.40 -1.92 -7.46
N GLU A 300 -11.45 -0.79 -8.15
CA GLU A 300 -10.76 -0.58 -9.43
C GLU A 300 -9.25 -0.43 -9.25
N THR A 301 -8.77 0.32 -8.26
CA THR A 301 -7.34 0.47 -7.99
C THR A 301 -6.67 -0.84 -7.57
N VAL A 302 -7.39 -1.71 -6.84
CA VAL A 302 -6.91 -3.05 -6.48
C VAL A 302 -6.85 -3.99 -7.70
N LYS A 303 -7.72 -3.84 -8.70
CA LYS A 303 -7.68 -4.64 -9.93
C LYS A 303 -6.52 -4.22 -10.86
N GLU A 304 -6.22 -2.94 -10.97
CA GLU A 304 -5.10 -2.46 -11.81
C GLU A 304 -3.73 -2.93 -11.27
N ASP A 305 -3.54 -2.97 -9.94
CA ASP A 305 -2.30 -3.47 -9.33
C ASP A 305 -2.12 -5.00 -9.47
N THR A 306 -3.20 -5.76 -9.60
CA THR A 306 -3.14 -7.21 -9.83
C THR A 306 -2.87 -7.58 -11.29
N ASP A 307 -3.31 -6.78 -12.26
CA ASP A 307 -3.04 -7.01 -13.68
C ASP A 307 -1.64 -6.54 -14.11
N ALA A 308 -1.07 -5.53 -13.46
CA ALA A 308 0.31 -5.09 -13.70
C ALA A 308 1.39 -6.05 -13.16
N GLY A 309 1.00 -7.01 -12.33
CA GLY A 309 1.90 -8.05 -11.79
C GLY A 309 2.06 -9.30 -12.65
N ASN A 310 1.34 -9.41 -13.77
CA ASN A 310 1.29 -10.63 -14.62
C ASN A 310 1.87 -10.44 -16.04
N VAL A 311 2.72 -9.42 -16.27
CA VAL A 311 3.49 -9.28 -17.51
C VAL A 311 4.99 -9.47 -17.29
#